data_ac10846ed2996ba2db73bab4f1df60b0
#
_entry.id   ac10846ed2996ba2db73bab4f1df60b0
#
_cell.length_a   1.000
_cell.length_b   1.000
_cell.length_c   1.000
_cell.angle_alpha   90.00
_cell.angle_beta   90.00
_cell.angle_gamma   90.00
#
_symmetry.space_group_name_H-M   'P 1'
#
loop_
_entity.id
_entity.type
_entity.pdbx_description
1 polymer ?
#
loop_
_entity_poly.entity_id
_entity_poly.type
_entity_poly.pdbx_seq_one_letter_code
_entity_poly.pdbx_strand_id
1 'polypeptide(L)'
;MSITFQDLYTVEHVAGWRSQPFAGFSLDSRKVTAGQIFIALTSFSQPEKTVQFAEAALARGALAIIAETDLGLPNQLIVPEVRHLMGQWQKQYLHATQPLQAARILAVTGTNGKTTIARLMAELLMLQRKPCAVMGTTGNGILPNLEASSHTTLDALQLQQALHSYAQQGAEFAAIEASSHGLEQGRLNGCSIEIAVYSNLSRDHLDYHGTLEAYAEAKAALFRFASLKVAVINLDDAFAEVILTAARQNPAQPKILTYSTTQAADYQVQNIEYSLAGAQFELIRAQQRYRVHSPLLGHFNVENLVASLIAVEQAGFELSDLIASAPQLQGAPGRMQVIRDGERLFVVDYAHTPDALKQVLITLKRHVSQQLWAVFGCGGDRDRGKRPLMTQAALEQADIALLTSDNPRTESPDQIFADMQQGIDFSGHSYHEIRDRREAIKFAVKQAQPGDIVVIAGKGHENYQEIDGVRHWFDDVVEVQAAIDAQHHATSSAYPA
;
A
#
# COMPACT_ATOMS: atom_id res chain seq x y z
N MET A 1 33.29 -14.22 -1.38
CA MET A 1 33.78 -14.73 -2.69
C MET A 1 33.54 -13.64 -3.73
N SER A 2 34.45 -13.50 -4.71
CA SER A 2 34.20 -12.59 -5.84
C SER A 2 33.25 -13.28 -6.84
N ILE A 3 32.16 -12.63 -7.20
CA ILE A 3 31.20 -13.11 -8.20
C ILE A 3 31.36 -12.29 -9.49
N THR A 4 31.19 -12.92 -10.62
CA THR A 4 31.19 -12.29 -11.95
C THR A 4 29.78 -12.26 -12.52
N PHE A 5 29.52 -11.40 -13.51
CA PHE A 5 28.20 -11.36 -14.14
C PHE A 5 27.90 -12.65 -14.91
N GLN A 6 28.92 -13.33 -15.42
CA GLN A 6 28.77 -14.62 -16.11
C GLN A 6 28.22 -15.73 -15.18
N ASP A 7 28.45 -15.63 -13.87
CA ASP A 7 27.88 -16.55 -12.88
C ASP A 7 26.37 -16.37 -12.69
N LEU A 8 25.86 -15.19 -13.04
CA LEU A 8 24.42 -14.83 -12.90
C LEU A 8 23.63 -15.01 -14.19
N TYR A 9 24.28 -14.80 -15.33
CA TYR A 9 23.61 -14.79 -16.63
C TYR A 9 24.53 -15.30 -17.73
N THR A 10 24.15 -16.43 -18.33
CA THR A 10 24.91 -17.06 -19.40
C THR A 10 24.50 -16.49 -20.74
N VAL A 11 25.46 -15.99 -21.53
CA VAL A 11 25.28 -15.46 -22.88
C VAL A 11 26.36 -16.04 -23.79
N GLU A 12 26.00 -16.36 -25.03
CA GLU A 12 26.87 -17.05 -26.01
C GLU A 12 28.12 -16.28 -26.42
N HIS A 13 28.14 -14.94 -26.30
CA HIS A 13 29.30 -14.11 -26.63
C HIS A 13 29.76 -13.27 -25.45
N VAL A 14 30.97 -13.54 -24.96
CA VAL A 14 31.51 -12.96 -23.72
C VAL A 14 32.30 -11.67 -24.03
N ALA A 15 31.80 -10.51 -23.62
CA ALA A 15 32.63 -9.32 -23.47
C ALA A 15 33.52 -9.46 -22.23
N GLY A 16 34.77 -8.95 -22.29
CA GLY A 16 35.79 -9.16 -21.25
C GLY A 16 35.40 -8.74 -19.83
N TRP A 17 34.48 -7.79 -19.63
CA TRP A 17 34.01 -7.35 -18.34
C TRP A 17 33.11 -8.38 -17.61
N ARG A 18 32.47 -9.31 -18.33
CA ARG A 18 31.55 -10.32 -17.75
C ARG A 18 32.23 -11.33 -16.86
N SER A 19 33.50 -11.60 -17.10
CA SER A 19 34.33 -12.48 -16.29
C SER A 19 35.12 -11.73 -15.20
N GLN A 20 34.92 -10.42 -15.07
CA GLN A 20 35.51 -9.62 -14.01
C GLN A 20 34.61 -9.57 -12.78
N PRO A 21 35.16 -9.56 -11.57
CA PRO A 21 34.40 -9.26 -10.37
C PRO A 21 33.74 -7.88 -10.47
N PHE A 22 32.52 -7.75 -9.98
CA PHE A 22 31.80 -6.49 -9.97
C PHE A 22 31.28 -6.14 -8.56
N ALA A 23 30.94 -4.88 -8.33
CA ALA A 23 30.59 -4.32 -7.02
C ALA A 23 29.09 -4.19 -6.77
N GLY A 24 28.24 -4.89 -7.56
CA GLY A 24 26.78 -4.85 -7.44
C GLY A 24 26.12 -4.10 -8.59
N PHE A 25 24.80 -3.87 -8.46
CA PHE A 25 23.98 -3.22 -9.49
C PHE A 25 23.49 -1.84 -9.02
N SER A 26 23.21 -0.95 -9.98
CA SER A 26 22.58 0.34 -9.73
C SER A 26 21.55 0.67 -10.82
N LEU A 27 20.41 1.29 -10.42
CA LEU A 27 19.40 1.90 -11.31
C LEU A 27 19.50 3.44 -11.34
N ASP A 28 20.25 4.04 -10.41
CA ASP A 28 20.41 5.51 -10.32
C ASP A 28 21.83 5.90 -10.75
N SER A 29 21.95 6.52 -11.93
CA SER A 29 23.25 6.95 -12.49
C SER A 29 24.02 7.90 -11.55
N ARG A 30 23.33 8.64 -10.69
CA ARG A 30 23.92 9.58 -9.72
C ARG A 30 24.56 8.88 -8.52
N LYS A 31 24.13 7.64 -8.24
CA LYS A 31 24.57 6.83 -7.09
C LYS A 31 25.56 5.72 -7.48
N VAL A 32 25.90 5.60 -8.75
CA VAL A 32 26.86 4.61 -9.23
C VAL A 32 28.21 4.83 -8.56
N THR A 33 28.82 3.73 -8.08
CA THR A 33 30.18 3.66 -7.60
C THR A 33 31.03 2.79 -8.53
N ALA A 34 32.36 2.96 -8.47
CA ALA A 34 33.29 2.24 -9.34
C ALA A 34 33.12 0.73 -9.25
N GLY A 35 33.13 0.06 -10.40
CA GLY A 35 32.98 -1.40 -10.49
C GLY A 35 31.54 -1.92 -10.44
N GLN A 36 30.51 -1.08 -10.22
CA GLN A 36 29.12 -1.49 -10.33
C GLN A 36 28.69 -1.65 -11.80
N ILE A 37 27.68 -2.48 -12.03
CA ILE A 37 26.97 -2.59 -13.28
C ILE A 37 25.73 -1.67 -13.21
N PHE A 38 25.62 -0.74 -14.15
CA PHE A 38 24.45 0.12 -14.26
C PHE A 38 23.38 -0.53 -15.16
N ILE A 39 22.15 -0.65 -14.65
CA ILE A 39 21.00 -1.13 -15.44
C ILE A 39 20.25 0.08 -15.96
N ALA A 40 20.32 0.31 -17.26
CA ALA A 40 19.70 1.42 -17.98
C ALA A 40 18.30 1.02 -18.45
N LEU A 41 17.29 1.25 -17.60
CA LEU A 41 15.89 1.03 -17.98
C LEU A 41 15.38 2.20 -18.81
N THR A 42 14.66 1.91 -19.88
CA THR A 42 13.98 2.94 -20.67
C THR A 42 12.91 3.63 -19.84
N SER A 43 13.01 4.94 -19.69
CA SER A 43 12.01 5.73 -18.98
C SER A 43 10.72 5.78 -19.79
N PHE A 44 9.57 5.54 -19.15
CA PHE A 44 8.26 5.67 -19.81
C PHE A 44 7.92 7.12 -20.17
N SER A 45 8.42 8.09 -19.39
CA SER A 45 8.12 9.51 -19.60
C SER A 45 9.20 10.26 -20.40
N GLN A 46 10.45 9.78 -20.39
CA GLN A 46 11.60 10.47 -20.98
C GLN A 46 12.60 9.45 -21.58
N PRO A 47 12.19 8.65 -22.58
CA PRO A 47 13.04 7.57 -23.13
C PRO A 47 14.36 8.09 -23.71
N GLU A 48 14.38 9.32 -24.23
CA GLU A 48 15.56 9.98 -24.78
C GLU A 48 16.68 10.23 -23.77
N LYS A 49 16.36 10.27 -22.47
CA LYS A 49 17.36 10.47 -21.41
C LYS A 49 18.09 9.20 -21.00
N THR A 50 17.68 8.02 -21.46
CA THR A 50 18.28 6.75 -21.08
C THR A 50 19.77 6.70 -21.41
N VAL A 51 20.15 7.18 -22.60
CA VAL A 51 21.57 7.27 -23.04
C VAL A 51 22.36 8.19 -22.10
N GLN A 52 21.86 9.38 -21.81
CA GLN A 52 22.51 10.35 -20.92
C GLN A 52 22.75 9.77 -19.50
N PHE A 53 21.79 9.02 -18.98
CA PHE A 53 21.96 8.36 -17.67
C PHE A 53 23.00 7.26 -17.71
N ALA A 54 23.06 6.49 -18.82
CA ALA A 54 24.07 5.45 -19.01
C ALA A 54 25.48 6.05 -19.16
N GLU A 55 25.64 7.14 -19.91
CA GLU A 55 26.90 7.89 -20.06
C GLU A 55 27.38 8.45 -18.70
N ALA A 56 26.45 9.03 -17.93
CA ALA A 56 26.75 9.54 -16.59
C ALA A 56 27.19 8.43 -15.64
N ALA A 57 26.62 7.22 -15.76
CA ALA A 57 27.04 6.06 -14.99
C ALA A 57 28.45 5.59 -15.36
N LEU A 58 28.78 5.52 -16.65
CA LEU A 58 30.13 5.20 -17.14
C LEU A 58 31.16 6.23 -16.64
N ALA A 59 30.84 7.52 -16.71
CA ALA A 59 31.70 8.60 -16.22
C ALA A 59 31.98 8.50 -14.71
N ARG A 60 31.10 7.85 -13.93
CA ARG A 60 31.27 7.55 -12.50
C ARG A 60 31.99 6.23 -12.22
N GLY A 61 32.44 5.51 -13.27
CA GLY A 61 33.18 4.28 -13.13
C GLY A 61 32.32 3.01 -13.12
N ALA A 62 31.13 3.04 -13.70
CA ALA A 62 30.41 1.81 -13.98
C ALA A 62 31.27 0.85 -14.79
N LEU A 63 31.33 -0.41 -14.40
CA LEU A 63 32.06 -1.46 -15.10
C LEU A 63 31.44 -1.75 -16.46
N ALA A 64 30.12 -1.73 -16.53
CA ALA A 64 29.32 -2.04 -17.70
C ALA A 64 27.90 -1.44 -17.60
N ILE A 65 27.22 -1.43 -18.75
CA ILE A 65 25.83 -1.08 -18.89
C ILE A 65 25.01 -2.31 -19.31
N ILE A 66 23.89 -2.57 -18.66
CA ILE A 66 22.87 -3.50 -19.16
C ILE A 66 21.65 -2.65 -19.55
N ALA A 67 21.16 -2.80 -20.78
CA ALA A 67 20.06 -2.00 -21.31
C ALA A 67 19.02 -2.86 -22.03
N GLU A 68 17.79 -2.36 -22.13
CA GLU A 68 16.69 -3.01 -22.85
C GLU A 68 16.89 -2.95 -24.36
N THR A 69 17.57 -1.90 -24.85
CA THR A 69 17.84 -1.64 -26.26
C THR A 69 19.29 -1.21 -26.46
N ASP A 70 19.75 -1.20 -27.71
CA ASP A 70 21.09 -0.70 -28.05
C ASP A 70 21.18 0.82 -27.82
N LEU A 71 22.11 1.22 -26.96
CA LEU A 71 22.40 2.62 -26.65
C LEU A 71 23.66 3.13 -27.37
N GLY A 72 24.36 2.29 -28.13
CA GLY A 72 25.59 2.64 -28.85
C GLY A 72 26.79 2.89 -27.90
N LEU A 73 26.77 2.38 -26.69
CA LEU A 73 27.79 2.67 -25.67
C LEU A 73 28.81 1.53 -25.52
N PRO A 74 30.05 1.83 -25.09
CA PRO A 74 31.03 0.78 -24.79
C PRO A 74 30.61 -0.03 -23.56
N ASN A 75 31.05 -1.28 -23.50
CA ASN A 75 30.78 -2.22 -22.40
C ASN A 75 29.28 -2.40 -22.11
N GLN A 76 28.42 -2.30 -23.12
CA GLN A 76 27.00 -2.56 -22.97
C GLN A 76 26.66 -4.04 -23.26
N LEU A 77 25.58 -4.50 -22.63
CA LEU A 77 24.89 -5.74 -22.91
C LEU A 77 23.39 -5.43 -23.11
N ILE A 78 22.82 -5.88 -24.22
CA ILE A 78 21.40 -5.71 -24.50
C ILE A 78 20.67 -6.92 -23.94
N VAL A 79 19.71 -6.66 -23.01
CA VAL A 79 18.83 -7.64 -22.42
C VAL A 79 17.41 -7.06 -22.40
N PRO A 80 16.59 -7.36 -23.42
CA PRO A 80 15.24 -6.77 -23.54
C PRO A 80 14.35 -7.02 -22.31
N GLU A 81 14.49 -8.17 -21.66
CA GLU A 81 13.74 -8.57 -20.48
C GLU A 81 14.43 -8.25 -19.13
N VAL A 82 15.38 -7.32 -19.11
CA VAL A 82 16.18 -6.99 -17.90
C VAL A 82 15.30 -6.65 -16.68
N ARG A 83 14.14 -6.01 -16.89
CA ARG A 83 13.20 -5.71 -15.80
C ARG A 83 12.74 -6.97 -15.05
N HIS A 84 12.59 -8.07 -15.76
CA HIS A 84 12.17 -9.34 -15.19
C HIS A 84 13.30 -10.14 -14.55
N LEU A 85 14.56 -9.87 -14.93
CA LEU A 85 15.73 -10.62 -14.50
C LEU A 85 16.53 -9.94 -13.37
N MET A 86 16.54 -8.60 -13.32
CA MET A 86 17.42 -7.84 -12.42
C MET A 86 17.21 -8.17 -10.93
N GLY A 87 15.98 -8.44 -10.51
CA GLY A 87 15.68 -8.84 -9.14
C GLY A 87 16.31 -10.19 -8.78
N GLN A 88 16.26 -11.15 -9.71
CA GLN A 88 16.91 -12.45 -9.55
C GLN A 88 18.44 -12.30 -9.48
N TRP A 89 19.04 -11.47 -10.34
CA TRP A 89 20.48 -11.20 -10.31
C TRP A 89 20.93 -10.54 -9.02
N GLN A 90 20.19 -9.56 -8.53
CA GLN A 90 20.47 -8.91 -7.26
C GLN A 90 20.43 -9.90 -6.09
N LYS A 91 19.40 -10.75 -6.05
CA LYS A 91 19.30 -11.81 -5.04
C LYS A 91 20.49 -12.76 -5.08
N GLN A 92 20.85 -13.24 -6.27
CA GLN A 92 22.00 -14.16 -6.44
C GLN A 92 23.32 -13.48 -6.04
N TYR A 93 23.51 -12.21 -6.44
CA TYR A 93 24.67 -11.41 -6.05
C TYR A 93 24.78 -11.29 -4.53
N LEU A 94 23.71 -10.93 -3.85
CA LEU A 94 23.69 -10.79 -2.38
C LEU A 94 23.96 -12.13 -1.69
N HIS A 95 23.32 -13.20 -2.17
CA HIS A 95 23.53 -14.54 -1.61
C HIS A 95 24.98 -15.02 -1.77
N ALA A 96 25.60 -14.76 -2.91
CA ALA A 96 26.98 -15.17 -3.17
C ALA A 96 28.03 -14.34 -2.38
N THR A 97 27.76 -13.04 -2.19
CA THR A 97 28.68 -12.12 -1.49
C THR A 97 28.48 -12.10 0.02
N GLN A 98 27.24 -12.28 0.47
CA GLN A 98 26.81 -12.19 1.87
C GLN A 98 25.76 -13.28 2.16
N PRO A 99 26.17 -14.57 2.26
CA PRO A 99 25.25 -15.67 2.48
C PRO A 99 24.45 -15.49 3.77
N LEU A 100 23.13 -15.65 3.68
CA LEU A 100 22.20 -15.41 4.78
C LEU A 100 20.92 -16.22 4.57
N GLN A 101 20.26 -16.64 5.65
CA GLN A 101 18.93 -17.21 5.57
C GLN A 101 17.95 -16.09 5.23
N ALA A 102 17.26 -16.22 4.11
CA ALA A 102 16.27 -15.24 3.66
C ALA A 102 15.01 -15.26 4.56
N ALA A 103 14.43 -14.10 4.80
CA ALA A 103 13.12 -13.98 5.45
C ALA A 103 12.03 -14.64 4.59
N ARG A 104 11.03 -15.25 5.24
CA ARG A 104 9.83 -15.81 4.59
C ARG A 104 8.91 -14.68 4.16
N ILE A 105 8.47 -14.68 2.91
CA ILE A 105 7.73 -13.55 2.32
C ILE A 105 6.23 -13.85 2.27
N LEU A 106 5.45 -12.97 2.90
CA LEU A 106 4.01 -12.88 2.81
C LEU A 106 3.67 -11.60 2.00
N ALA A 107 3.02 -11.75 0.85
CA ALA A 107 2.70 -10.62 -0.01
C ALA A 107 1.20 -10.41 -0.12
N VAL A 108 0.76 -9.15 -0.16
CA VAL A 108 -0.66 -8.80 -0.30
C VAL A 108 -0.87 -7.87 -1.48
N THR A 109 -1.90 -8.18 -2.29
CA THR A 109 -2.38 -7.30 -3.37
C THR A 109 -3.87 -7.03 -3.24
N GLY A 110 -4.33 -5.99 -3.89
CA GLY A 110 -5.72 -5.50 -3.93
C GLY A 110 -5.76 -4.01 -4.25
N THR A 111 -6.94 -3.44 -4.42
CA THR A 111 -7.08 -1.98 -4.51
C THR A 111 -6.92 -1.37 -3.12
N ASN A 112 -7.74 -1.82 -2.18
CA ASN A 112 -7.76 -1.37 -0.79
C ASN A 112 -7.28 -2.48 0.16
N GLY A 113 -6.89 -2.13 1.38
CA GLY A 113 -6.54 -3.08 2.43
C GLY A 113 -5.07 -3.52 2.48
N LYS A 114 -4.27 -3.37 1.42
CA LYS A 114 -2.86 -3.82 1.37
C LYS A 114 -2.03 -3.41 2.58
N THR A 115 -2.02 -2.12 2.87
CA THR A 115 -1.23 -1.55 3.98
C THR A 115 -1.69 -2.08 5.32
N THR A 116 -3.00 -2.16 5.53
CA THR A 116 -3.57 -2.70 6.77
C THR A 116 -3.22 -4.18 6.91
N ILE A 117 -3.44 -5.00 5.87
CA ILE A 117 -3.14 -6.44 5.91
C ILE A 117 -1.65 -6.69 6.14
N ALA A 118 -0.75 -5.99 5.40
CA ALA A 118 0.69 -6.14 5.61
C ALA A 118 1.11 -5.77 7.04
N ARG A 119 0.55 -4.68 7.58
CA ARG A 119 0.79 -4.25 8.96
C ARG A 119 0.25 -5.26 9.97
N LEU A 120 -0.99 -5.75 9.80
CA LEU A 120 -1.60 -6.73 10.70
C LEU A 120 -0.85 -8.07 10.70
N MET A 121 -0.41 -8.56 9.52
CA MET A 121 0.45 -9.74 9.44
C MET A 121 1.73 -9.57 10.26
N ALA A 122 2.39 -8.41 10.11
CA ALA A 122 3.61 -8.14 10.85
C ALA A 122 3.35 -7.99 12.36
N GLU A 123 2.28 -7.30 12.79
CA GLU A 123 1.92 -7.16 14.20
C GLU A 123 1.59 -8.53 14.83
N LEU A 124 0.81 -9.37 14.15
CA LEU A 124 0.51 -10.73 14.59
C LEU A 124 1.81 -11.54 14.77
N LEU A 125 2.72 -11.53 13.80
CA LEU A 125 4.02 -12.21 13.89
C LEU A 125 4.87 -11.67 15.06
N MET A 126 4.92 -10.35 15.22
CA MET A 126 5.65 -9.72 16.34
C MET A 126 5.07 -10.13 17.71
N LEU A 127 3.73 -10.21 17.85
CA LEU A 127 3.06 -10.71 19.05
C LEU A 127 3.38 -12.19 19.32
N GLN A 128 3.67 -12.98 18.27
CA GLN A 128 4.20 -14.34 18.36
C GLN A 128 5.74 -14.36 18.52
N ARG A 129 6.37 -13.23 18.83
CA ARG A 129 7.83 -13.08 19.03
C ARG A 129 8.66 -13.45 17.79
N LYS A 130 8.09 -13.20 16.59
CA LYS A 130 8.76 -13.41 15.31
C LYS A 130 9.00 -12.07 14.63
N PRO A 131 10.26 -11.59 14.57
CA PRO A 131 10.57 -10.33 13.91
C PRO A 131 10.12 -10.35 12.44
N CYS A 132 9.33 -9.35 12.06
CA CYS A 132 8.79 -9.21 10.72
C CYS A 132 9.08 -7.82 10.17
N ALA A 133 9.66 -7.76 8.98
CA ALA A 133 9.78 -6.52 8.24
C ALA A 133 8.45 -6.21 7.53
N VAL A 134 8.05 -4.94 7.54
CA VAL A 134 6.96 -4.40 6.71
C VAL A 134 7.58 -3.66 5.53
N MET A 135 7.03 -3.84 4.34
CA MET A 135 7.49 -3.13 3.14
C MET A 135 6.27 -2.65 2.36
N GLY A 136 6.07 -1.34 2.35
CA GLY A 136 4.86 -0.78 1.74
C GLY A 136 4.75 0.73 1.84
N THR A 137 3.52 1.20 1.68
CA THR A 137 3.16 2.62 1.56
C THR A 137 3.51 3.41 2.83
N THR A 138 3.33 2.84 4.01
CA THR A 138 3.62 3.52 5.29
C THR A 138 5.09 3.48 5.70
N GLY A 139 5.94 2.91 4.88
CA GLY A 139 7.38 2.80 5.10
C GLY A 139 7.88 1.37 5.04
N ASN A 140 9.21 1.23 5.17
CA ASN A 140 9.92 -0.04 5.13
C ASN A 140 10.76 -0.20 6.39
N GLY A 141 10.73 -1.37 7.02
CA GLY A 141 11.52 -1.63 8.23
C GLY A 141 10.96 -2.72 9.11
N ILE A 142 11.63 -3.01 10.21
CA ILE A 142 11.13 -3.90 11.25
C ILE A 142 10.38 -3.04 12.27
N LEU A 143 9.12 -3.42 12.59
CA LEU A 143 8.29 -2.68 13.53
C LEU A 143 8.96 -2.55 14.91
N PRO A 144 8.84 -1.40 15.59
CA PRO A 144 8.07 -0.21 15.19
C PRO A 144 8.81 0.76 14.26
N ASN A 145 10.06 0.51 13.93
CA ASN A 145 10.97 1.42 13.24
C ASN A 145 10.82 1.29 11.72
N LEU A 146 10.04 2.18 11.11
CA LEU A 146 9.86 2.26 9.66
C LEU A 146 10.53 3.51 9.10
N GLU A 147 11.26 3.35 8.01
CA GLU A 147 11.77 4.44 7.19
C GLU A 147 10.77 4.77 6.09
N ALA A 148 10.62 6.07 5.77
CA ALA A 148 9.70 6.51 4.74
C ALA A 148 9.99 5.85 3.38
N SER A 149 8.94 5.39 2.71
CA SER A 149 9.04 4.80 1.38
C SER A 149 8.63 5.79 0.29
N SER A 150 9.36 5.78 -0.82
CA SER A 150 9.00 6.56 -2.01
C SER A 150 7.91 5.88 -2.87
N HIS A 151 7.70 4.58 -2.68
CA HIS A 151 6.80 3.75 -3.47
C HIS A 151 6.15 2.68 -2.61
N THR A 152 4.91 2.32 -2.92
CA THR A 152 4.22 1.17 -2.28
C THR A 152 5.01 -0.13 -2.45
N THR A 153 5.64 -0.32 -3.61
CA THR A 153 6.52 -1.46 -3.90
C THR A 153 7.82 -0.92 -4.45
N LEU A 154 8.94 -1.17 -3.78
CA LEU A 154 10.27 -0.77 -4.20
C LEU A 154 10.62 -1.36 -5.57
N ASP A 155 11.59 -0.76 -6.28
CA ASP A 155 12.16 -1.42 -7.45
C ASP A 155 12.86 -2.73 -7.08
N ALA A 156 13.09 -3.60 -8.06
CA ALA A 156 13.55 -4.95 -7.81
C ALA A 156 14.93 -5.03 -7.15
N LEU A 157 15.83 -4.09 -7.43
CA LEU A 157 17.15 -4.05 -6.77
C LEU A 157 17.03 -3.62 -5.32
N GLN A 158 16.31 -2.52 -5.07
CA GLN A 158 16.09 -1.99 -3.73
C GLN A 158 15.31 -2.99 -2.87
N LEU A 159 14.30 -3.68 -3.45
CA LEU A 159 13.53 -4.69 -2.74
C LEU A 159 14.41 -5.84 -2.25
N GLN A 160 15.24 -6.41 -3.11
CA GLN A 160 16.16 -7.49 -2.72
C GLN A 160 17.20 -7.02 -1.69
N GLN A 161 17.73 -5.80 -1.86
CA GLN A 161 18.67 -5.21 -0.91
C GLN A 161 18.02 -5.01 0.47
N ALA A 162 16.82 -4.48 0.53
CA ALA A 162 16.08 -4.26 1.77
C ALA A 162 15.74 -5.58 2.46
N LEU A 163 15.22 -6.58 1.72
CA LEU A 163 14.94 -7.92 2.25
C LEU A 163 16.19 -8.55 2.87
N HIS A 164 17.33 -8.42 2.19
CA HIS A 164 18.61 -8.92 2.68
C HIS A 164 19.05 -8.18 3.96
N SER A 165 18.96 -6.85 3.95
CA SER A 165 19.31 -6.01 5.12
C SER A 165 18.43 -6.32 6.33
N TYR A 166 17.11 -6.47 6.16
CA TYR A 166 16.23 -6.80 7.28
C TYR A 166 16.45 -8.21 7.82
N ALA A 167 16.78 -9.18 6.95
CA ALA A 167 17.17 -10.51 7.40
C ALA A 167 18.49 -10.49 8.19
N GLN A 168 19.48 -9.63 7.82
CA GLN A 168 20.69 -9.40 8.62
C GLN A 168 20.37 -8.80 10.00
N GLN A 169 19.32 -7.98 10.09
CA GLN A 169 18.83 -7.40 11.34
C GLN A 169 17.94 -8.37 12.15
N GLY A 170 17.79 -9.61 11.68
CA GLY A 170 17.06 -10.66 12.39
C GLY A 170 15.59 -10.82 11.98
N ALA A 171 15.12 -10.19 10.90
CA ALA A 171 13.77 -10.44 10.40
C ALA A 171 13.65 -11.88 9.89
N GLU A 172 12.74 -12.65 10.48
CA GLU A 172 12.40 -14.01 10.04
C GLU A 172 11.33 -13.98 8.94
N PHE A 173 10.53 -12.92 8.90
CA PHE A 173 9.44 -12.70 7.96
C PHE A 173 9.49 -11.32 7.32
N ALA A 174 8.86 -11.20 6.14
CA ALA A 174 8.62 -9.93 5.48
C ALA A 174 7.18 -9.89 4.93
N ALA A 175 6.40 -8.90 5.38
CA ALA A 175 5.05 -8.61 4.90
C ALA A 175 5.15 -7.49 3.85
N ILE A 176 4.81 -7.79 2.58
CA ILE A 176 5.07 -6.91 1.45
C ILE A 176 3.76 -6.49 0.77
N GLU A 177 3.59 -5.20 0.53
CA GLU A 177 2.55 -4.69 -0.36
C GLU A 177 2.97 -4.89 -1.84
N ALA A 178 2.23 -5.74 -2.55
CA ALA A 178 2.41 -5.99 -3.99
C ALA A 178 1.42 -5.12 -4.80
N SER A 179 1.84 -3.93 -5.20
CA SER A 179 1.04 -3.05 -6.06
C SER A 179 0.94 -3.64 -7.48
N SER A 180 -0.16 -3.33 -8.20
CA SER A 180 -0.33 -3.76 -9.60
C SER A 180 0.79 -3.27 -10.51
N HIS A 181 1.21 -2.01 -10.36
CA HIS A 181 2.37 -1.46 -11.05
C HIS A 181 3.65 -2.25 -10.73
N GLY A 182 3.86 -2.59 -9.44
CA GLY A 182 5.03 -3.37 -9.02
C GLY A 182 5.05 -4.78 -9.62
N LEU A 183 3.89 -5.42 -9.70
CA LEU A 183 3.74 -6.74 -10.31
C LEU A 183 3.99 -6.69 -11.81
N GLU A 184 3.34 -5.77 -12.53
CA GLU A 184 3.48 -5.62 -13.97
C GLU A 184 4.91 -5.24 -14.40
N GLN A 185 5.55 -4.35 -13.62
CA GLN A 185 6.94 -3.93 -13.87
C GLN A 185 7.98 -4.93 -13.36
N GLY A 186 7.59 -6.11 -12.87
CA GLY A 186 8.49 -7.16 -12.42
C GLY A 186 9.29 -6.80 -11.15
N ARG A 187 8.84 -5.81 -10.35
CA ARG A 187 9.59 -5.36 -9.16
C ARG A 187 9.72 -6.42 -8.08
N LEU A 188 8.79 -7.40 -8.02
CA LEU A 188 8.84 -8.53 -7.10
C LEU A 188 9.58 -9.76 -7.67
N ASN A 189 10.02 -9.70 -8.92
CA ASN A 189 10.75 -10.81 -9.51
C ASN A 189 12.04 -11.07 -8.74
N GLY A 190 12.37 -12.34 -8.54
CA GLY A 190 13.45 -12.78 -7.64
C GLY A 190 13.00 -13.01 -6.19
N CYS A 191 11.84 -12.47 -5.77
CA CYS A 191 11.27 -12.79 -4.46
C CYS A 191 10.77 -14.24 -4.39
N SER A 192 11.06 -14.92 -3.30
CA SER A 192 10.48 -16.24 -2.99
C SER A 192 9.22 -16.05 -2.16
N ILE A 193 8.12 -15.64 -2.82
CA ILE A 193 6.84 -15.39 -2.17
C ILE A 193 6.25 -16.73 -1.74
N GLU A 194 6.01 -16.88 -0.44
CA GLU A 194 5.49 -18.10 0.14
C GLU A 194 3.96 -18.07 0.25
N ILE A 195 3.40 -16.93 0.67
CA ILE A 195 1.97 -16.73 0.87
C ILE A 195 1.55 -15.47 0.13
N ALA A 196 0.50 -15.57 -0.68
CA ALA A 196 -0.11 -14.45 -1.38
C ALA A 196 -1.54 -14.23 -0.89
N VAL A 197 -1.88 -12.96 -0.63
CA VAL A 197 -3.20 -12.52 -0.17
C VAL A 197 -3.83 -11.60 -1.22
N TYR A 198 -5.10 -11.85 -1.56
CA TYR A 198 -5.95 -10.97 -2.35
C TYR A 198 -7.06 -10.39 -1.50
N SER A 199 -7.13 -9.06 -1.43
CA SER A 199 -8.16 -8.36 -0.66
C SER A 199 -9.40 -8.00 -1.49
N ASN A 200 -9.24 -7.15 -2.51
CA ASN A 200 -10.35 -6.66 -3.34
C ASN A 200 -9.85 -5.93 -4.60
N LEU A 201 -10.78 -5.63 -5.51
CA LEU A 201 -10.55 -4.76 -6.65
C LEU A 201 -11.73 -3.80 -6.84
N SER A 202 -11.43 -2.51 -6.86
CA SER A 202 -12.37 -1.45 -7.22
C SER A 202 -11.71 -0.47 -8.19
N ARG A 203 -12.47 0.50 -8.71
CA ARG A 203 -11.96 1.47 -9.69
C ARG A 203 -10.82 2.30 -9.12
N ASP A 204 -9.62 2.06 -9.61
CA ASP A 204 -8.43 2.88 -9.38
C ASP A 204 -7.39 2.58 -10.48
N HIS A 205 -6.41 3.47 -10.70
CA HIS A 205 -5.30 3.28 -11.64
C HIS A 205 -5.70 2.93 -13.09
N LEU A 206 -6.90 3.33 -13.55
CA LEU A 206 -7.33 3.11 -14.93
C LEU A 206 -6.60 4.00 -15.94
N ASP A 207 -5.98 5.08 -15.49
CA ASP A 207 -5.04 5.90 -16.23
C ASP A 207 -3.81 5.09 -16.71
N TYR A 208 -3.43 4.06 -15.95
CA TYR A 208 -2.32 3.17 -16.25
C TYR A 208 -2.78 1.85 -16.88
N HIS A 209 -3.74 1.15 -16.28
CA HIS A 209 -4.17 -0.19 -16.71
C HIS A 209 -5.23 -0.17 -17.84
N GLY A 210 -5.91 0.96 -18.06
CA GLY A 210 -6.96 1.11 -19.07
C GLY A 210 -8.31 0.51 -18.66
N THR A 211 -8.37 -0.76 -18.27
CA THR A 211 -9.60 -1.47 -17.89
C THR A 211 -9.49 -2.15 -16.53
N LEU A 212 -10.66 -2.49 -15.91
CA LEU A 212 -10.68 -3.24 -14.65
C LEU A 212 -10.17 -4.67 -14.84
N GLU A 213 -10.39 -5.28 -15.99
CA GLU A 213 -9.92 -6.63 -16.33
C GLU A 213 -8.38 -6.67 -16.40
N ALA A 214 -7.76 -5.70 -17.09
CA ALA A 214 -6.30 -5.58 -17.14
C ALA A 214 -5.71 -5.31 -15.74
N TYR A 215 -6.43 -4.53 -14.93
CA TYR A 215 -6.03 -4.25 -13.55
C TYR A 215 -6.12 -5.50 -12.67
N ALA A 216 -7.18 -6.33 -12.83
CA ALA A 216 -7.31 -7.60 -12.14
C ALA A 216 -6.20 -8.59 -12.57
N GLU A 217 -5.91 -8.65 -13.87
CA GLU A 217 -4.86 -9.51 -14.42
C GLU A 217 -3.47 -9.13 -13.91
N ALA A 218 -3.16 -7.83 -13.80
CA ALA A 218 -1.93 -7.36 -13.19
C ALA A 218 -1.78 -7.82 -11.73
N LYS A 219 -2.88 -7.86 -10.93
CA LYS A 219 -2.86 -8.41 -9.57
C LYS A 219 -2.76 -9.93 -9.55
N ALA A 220 -3.40 -10.62 -10.51
CA ALA A 220 -3.35 -12.07 -10.65
C ALA A 220 -1.92 -12.60 -10.87
N ALA A 221 -1.00 -11.76 -11.37
CA ALA A 221 0.41 -12.10 -11.52
C ALA A 221 1.07 -12.55 -10.19
N LEU A 222 0.62 -12.02 -9.03
CA LEU A 222 1.11 -12.44 -7.71
C LEU A 222 0.86 -13.93 -7.45
N PHE A 223 -0.23 -14.46 -7.98
CA PHE A 223 -0.66 -15.84 -7.76
C PHE A 223 -0.04 -16.85 -8.75
N ARG A 224 0.83 -16.35 -9.65
CA ARG A 224 1.61 -17.17 -10.60
C ARG A 224 3.07 -17.38 -10.20
N PHE A 225 3.50 -16.85 -9.04
CA PHE A 225 4.87 -17.04 -8.57
C PHE A 225 5.16 -18.53 -8.32
N ALA A 226 6.25 -19.04 -8.87
CA ALA A 226 6.65 -20.45 -8.77
C ALA A 226 7.00 -20.89 -7.33
N SER A 227 7.26 -19.94 -6.44
CA SER A 227 7.55 -20.19 -5.02
C SER A 227 6.31 -20.22 -4.13
N LEU A 228 5.12 -19.90 -4.69
CA LEU A 228 3.89 -19.76 -3.94
C LEU A 228 3.43 -21.10 -3.35
N LYS A 229 3.22 -21.12 -2.04
CA LYS A 229 2.71 -22.30 -1.32
C LYS A 229 1.24 -22.16 -0.95
N VAL A 230 0.80 -20.91 -0.67
CA VAL A 230 -0.58 -20.65 -0.23
C VAL A 230 -1.11 -19.38 -0.90
N ALA A 231 -2.33 -19.46 -1.41
CA ALA A 231 -3.12 -18.35 -1.93
C ALA A 231 -4.34 -18.12 -1.01
N VAL A 232 -4.45 -16.92 -0.43
CA VAL A 232 -5.59 -16.49 0.42
C VAL A 232 -6.43 -15.49 -0.36
N ILE A 233 -7.69 -15.82 -0.63
CA ILE A 233 -8.52 -15.10 -1.60
C ILE A 233 -9.87 -14.71 -0.99
N ASN A 234 -10.21 -13.41 -1.09
CA ASN A 234 -11.52 -12.89 -0.72
C ASN A 234 -12.56 -13.25 -1.79
N LEU A 235 -13.58 -14.04 -1.42
CA LEU A 235 -14.67 -14.41 -2.33
C LEU A 235 -15.77 -13.33 -2.46
N ASP A 236 -15.78 -12.34 -1.60
CA ASP A 236 -16.79 -11.27 -1.65
C ASP A 236 -16.48 -10.25 -2.76
N ASP A 237 -15.28 -10.32 -3.36
CA ASP A 237 -14.88 -9.45 -4.46
C ASP A 237 -15.30 -10.01 -5.82
N ALA A 238 -15.81 -9.14 -6.70
CA ALA A 238 -16.31 -9.51 -8.02
C ALA A 238 -15.22 -10.12 -8.95
N PHE A 239 -13.94 -9.81 -8.72
CA PHE A 239 -12.82 -10.32 -9.51
C PHE A 239 -12.12 -11.52 -8.86
N ALA A 240 -12.68 -12.10 -7.79
CA ALA A 240 -12.12 -13.25 -7.11
C ALA A 240 -11.82 -14.42 -8.08
N GLU A 241 -12.69 -14.67 -9.08
CA GLU A 241 -12.53 -15.78 -10.02
C GLU A 241 -11.30 -15.61 -10.95
N VAL A 242 -10.92 -14.38 -11.29
CA VAL A 242 -9.68 -14.10 -12.05
C VAL A 242 -8.47 -14.56 -11.24
N ILE A 243 -8.45 -14.25 -9.94
CA ILE A 243 -7.36 -14.60 -9.03
C ILE A 243 -7.34 -16.11 -8.75
N LEU A 244 -8.52 -16.71 -8.52
CA LEU A 244 -8.66 -18.16 -8.35
C LEU A 244 -8.15 -18.92 -9.57
N THR A 245 -8.48 -18.46 -10.76
CA THR A 245 -8.02 -19.04 -12.02
C THR A 245 -6.49 -19.00 -12.11
N ALA A 246 -5.87 -17.84 -11.80
CA ALA A 246 -4.41 -17.72 -11.80
C ALA A 246 -3.74 -18.66 -10.79
N ALA A 247 -4.30 -18.79 -9.58
CA ALA A 247 -3.79 -19.67 -8.55
C ALA A 247 -3.93 -21.16 -8.94
N ARG A 248 -5.06 -21.57 -9.53
CA ARG A 248 -5.31 -22.94 -9.99
C ARG A 248 -4.39 -23.34 -11.16
N GLN A 249 -4.06 -22.39 -12.02
CA GLN A 249 -3.17 -22.62 -13.18
C GLN A 249 -1.68 -22.55 -12.81
N ASN A 250 -1.34 -22.17 -11.58
CA ASN A 250 0.05 -22.09 -11.15
C ASN A 250 0.67 -23.50 -11.10
N PRO A 251 1.79 -23.76 -11.82
CA PRO A 251 2.47 -25.07 -11.79
C PRO A 251 2.95 -25.51 -10.40
N ALA A 252 3.15 -24.56 -9.46
CA ALA A 252 3.51 -24.85 -8.08
C ALA A 252 2.35 -25.46 -7.27
N GLN A 253 1.12 -25.44 -7.79
CA GLN A 253 -0.11 -25.95 -7.16
C GLN A 253 -0.27 -25.44 -5.71
N PRO A 254 -0.30 -24.13 -5.47
CA PRO A 254 -0.44 -23.60 -4.13
C PRO A 254 -1.75 -24.08 -3.48
N LYS A 255 -1.74 -24.25 -2.16
CA LYS A 255 -2.97 -24.45 -1.40
C LYS A 255 -3.83 -23.19 -1.52
N ILE A 256 -5.02 -23.31 -2.05
CA ILE A 256 -5.98 -22.20 -2.17
C ILE A 256 -6.87 -22.21 -0.94
N LEU A 257 -6.95 -21.09 -0.25
CA LEU A 257 -7.82 -20.85 0.90
C LEU A 257 -8.66 -19.60 0.62
N THR A 258 -9.93 -19.72 0.89
CA THR A 258 -10.91 -18.67 0.63
C THR A 258 -11.48 -18.13 1.93
N TYR A 259 -11.82 -16.85 1.96
CA TYR A 259 -12.58 -16.26 3.05
C TYR A 259 -13.73 -15.40 2.53
N SER A 260 -14.77 -15.27 3.35
CA SER A 260 -15.96 -14.48 3.00
C SER A 260 -16.72 -14.05 4.26
N THR A 261 -17.37 -12.91 4.16
CA THR A 261 -18.34 -12.39 5.13
C THR A 261 -19.80 -12.60 4.67
N THR A 262 -20.02 -12.97 3.40
CA THR A 262 -21.34 -13.03 2.79
C THR A 262 -21.74 -14.42 2.30
N GLN A 263 -20.79 -15.30 2.01
CA GLN A 263 -21.03 -16.61 1.41
C GLN A 263 -20.17 -17.72 2.06
N ALA A 264 -20.41 -18.96 1.68
CA ALA A 264 -19.62 -20.10 2.14
C ALA A 264 -18.18 -20.01 1.63
N ALA A 265 -17.22 -20.22 2.51
CA ALA A 265 -15.79 -20.20 2.25
C ALA A 265 -15.05 -21.12 3.23
N ASP A 266 -13.74 -21.38 3.01
CA ASP A 266 -12.91 -22.12 3.96
C ASP A 266 -12.85 -21.44 5.33
N TYR A 267 -12.86 -20.10 5.34
CA TYR A 267 -12.98 -19.26 6.51
C TYR A 267 -14.19 -18.34 6.33
N GLN A 268 -15.26 -18.60 7.06
CA GLN A 268 -16.48 -17.82 6.98
C GLN A 268 -16.65 -16.94 8.20
N VAL A 269 -16.98 -15.67 7.97
CA VAL A 269 -17.30 -14.72 9.04
C VAL A 269 -18.81 -14.65 9.23
N GLN A 270 -19.26 -14.70 10.47
CA GLN A 270 -20.68 -14.57 10.83
C GLN A 270 -20.83 -13.70 12.10
N ASN A 271 -22.05 -13.24 12.34
CA ASN A 271 -22.44 -12.56 13.59
C ASN A 271 -21.54 -11.37 13.91
N ILE A 272 -21.33 -10.46 12.95
CA ILE A 272 -20.48 -9.28 13.15
C ILE A 272 -21.25 -8.23 13.95
N GLU A 273 -20.70 -7.85 15.08
CA GLU A 273 -21.18 -6.76 15.93
C GLU A 273 -20.14 -5.62 15.90
N TYR A 274 -20.61 -4.40 15.60
CA TYR A 274 -19.75 -3.22 15.54
C TYR A 274 -19.96 -2.30 16.72
N SER A 275 -18.88 -1.70 17.20
CA SER A 275 -18.87 -0.64 18.20
C SER A 275 -17.76 0.38 17.89
N LEU A 276 -17.74 1.51 18.58
CA LEU A 276 -16.61 2.46 18.50
C LEU A 276 -15.31 1.92 19.11
N ALA A 277 -15.36 0.76 19.78
CA ALA A 277 -14.18 0.05 20.30
C ALA A 277 -13.65 -0.99 19.28
N GLY A 278 -14.31 -1.15 18.13
CA GLY A 278 -13.94 -2.12 17.11
C GLY A 278 -15.09 -3.05 16.71
N ALA A 279 -14.78 -4.28 16.35
CA ALA A 279 -15.72 -5.30 15.92
C ALA A 279 -15.55 -6.61 16.72
N GLN A 280 -16.65 -7.32 16.92
CA GLN A 280 -16.68 -8.71 17.41
C GLN A 280 -17.36 -9.57 16.36
N PHE A 281 -16.86 -10.77 16.11
CA PHE A 281 -17.47 -11.67 15.13
C PHE A 281 -17.10 -13.13 15.39
N GLU A 282 -17.82 -14.04 14.75
CA GLU A 282 -17.48 -15.45 14.72
C GLU A 282 -16.72 -15.78 13.43
N LEU A 283 -15.54 -16.39 13.56
CA LEU A 283 -14.78 -16.98 12.47
C LEU A 283 -15.01 -18.48 12.47
N ILE A 284 -15.54 -19.01 11.39
CA ILE A 284 -15.84 -20.42 11.22
C ILE A 284 -14.80 -21.04 10.26
N ARG A 285 -14.10 -22.08 10.71
CA ARG A 285 -13.14 -22.87 9.93
C ARG A 285 -13.36 -24.35 10.21
N ALA A 286 -13.58 -25.16 9.18
CA ALA A 286 -13.78 -26.62 9.31
C ALA A 286 -14.77 -26.99 10.42
N GLN A 287 -15.90 -26.29 10.51
CA GLN A 287 -16.97 -26.44 11.53
C GLN A 287 -16.60 -25.95 12.94
N GLN A 288 -15.37 -25.59 13.21
CA GLN A 288 -14.98 -24.92 14.46
C GLN A 288 -15.35 -23.44 14.42
N ARG A 289 -15.83 -22.92 15.54
CA ARG A 289 -16.20 -21.52 15.72
C ARG A 289 -15.25 -20.85 16.69
N TYR A 290 -14.72 -19.72 16.27
CA TYR A 290 -13.81 -18.89 17.04
C TYR A 290 -14.43 -17.51 17.23
N ARG A 291 -14.54 -17.02 18.46
CA ARG A 291 -14.94 -15.65 18.72
C ARG A 291 -13.73 -14.73 18.61
N VAL A 292 -13.80 -13.76 17.70
CA VAL A 292 -12.72 -12.83 17.41
C VAL A 292 -13.12 -11.43 17.89
N HIS A 293 -12.20 -10.74 18.58
CA HIS A 293 -12.33 -9.35 18.98
C HIS A 293 -11.29 -8.53 18.22
N SER A 294 -11.73 -7.57 17.44
CA SER A 294 -10.88 -6.65 16.67
C SER A 294 -11.00 -5.24 17.24
N PRO A 295 -9.90 -4.54 17.53
CA PRO A 295 -9.97 -3.13 17.93
C PRO A 295 -10.18 -2.20 16.73
N LEU A 296 -10.17 -2.73 15.49
CA LEU A 296 -10.24 -1.96 14.26
C LEU A 296 -11.69 -1.70 13.87
N LEU A 297 -11.97 -0.48 13.41
CA LEU A 297 -13.29 -0.07 12.95
C LEU A 297 -13.54 -0.49 11.49
N GLY A 298 -14.76 -0.90 11.20
CA GLY A 298 -15.24 -1.09 9.84
C GLY A 298 -15.25 -2.54 9.36
N HIS A 299 -16.23 -2.81 8.50
CA HIS A 299 -16.42 -4.11 7.88
C HIS A 299 -15.17 -4.57 7.10
N PHE A 300 -14.59 -3.68 6.30
CA PHE A 300 -13.39 -3.96 5.55
C PHE A 300 -12.17 -4.31 6.44
N ASN A 301 -12.14 -3.82 7.70
CA ASN A 301 -11.10 -4.20 8.64
C ASN A 301 -11.35 -5.58 9.29
N VAL A 302 -12.59 -6.05 9.34
CA VAL A 302 -12.89 -7.45 9.66
C VAL A 302 -12.30 -8.36 8.56
N GLU A 303 -12.54 -8.04 7.29
CA GLU A 303 -11.98 -8.77 6.14
C GLU A 303 -10.44 -8.73 6.15
N ASN A 304 -9.84 -7.55 6.39
CA ASN A 304 -8.39 -7.39 6.47
C ASN A 304 -7.77 -8.23 7.60
N LEU A 305 -8.42 -8.26 8.78
CA LEU A 305 -7.97 -9.07 9.90
C LEU A 305 -8.07 -10.56 9.59
N VAL A 306 -9.19 -11.01 9.03
CA VAL A 306 -9.37 -12.43 8.66
C VAL A 306 -8.32 -12.87 7.65
N ALA A 307 -8.07 -12.07 6.60
CA ALA A 307 -7.01 -12.34 5.62
C ALA A 307 -5.63 -12.48 6.31
N SER A 308 -5.33 -11.59 7.27
CA SER A 308 -4.07 -11.59 8.02
C SER A 308 -3.95 -12.80 8.93
N LEU A 309 -5.03 -13.17 9.66
CA LEU A 309 -5.08 -14.36 10.50
C LEU A 309 -4.79 -15.63 9.69
N ILE A 310 -5.44 -15.78 8.52
CA ILE A 310 -5.24 -16.92 7.63
C ILE A 310 -3.79 -16.97 7.14
N ALA A 311 -3.26 -15.85 6.66
CA ALA A 311 -1.90 -15.80 6.13
C ALA A 311 -0.86 -16.17 7.21
N VAL A 312 -1.00 -15.66 8.43
CA VAL A 312 -0.07 -15.96 9.52
C VAL A 312 -0.28 -17.38 10.06
N GLU A 313 -1.50 -17.89 10.10
CA GLU A 313 -1.76 -19.29 10.43
C GLU A 313 -1.07 -20.24 9.43
N GLN A 314 -1.16 -19.96 8.14
CA GLN A 314 -0.51 -20.77 7.11
C GLN A 314 1.04 -20.59 7.12
N ALA A 315 1.55 -19.56 7.76
CA ALA A 315 2.97 -19.44 8.06
C ALA A 315 3.44 -20.35 9.22
N GLY A 316 2.53 -21.08 9.86
CA GLY A 316 2.83 -22.13 10.85
C GLY A 316 2.51 -21.76 12.29
N PHE A 317 1.53 -20.87 12.51
CA PHE A 317 1.09 -20.46 13.85
C PHE A 317 -0.32 -20.98 14.16
N GLU A 318 -0.62 -21.22 15.42
CA GLU A 318 -1.93 -21.69 15.84
C GLU A 318 -2.97 -20.55 15.76
N LEU A 319 -4.10 -20.81 15.10
CA LEU A 319 -5.16 -19.81 14.91
C LEU A 319 -5.71 -19.27 16.24
N SER A 320 -5.84 -20.11 17.24
CA SER A 320 -6.29 -19.72 18.61
C SER A 320 -5.36 -18.67 19.23
N ASP A 321 -4.05 -18.80 19.07
CA ASP A 321 -3.07 -17.89 19.65
C ASP A 321 -3.07 -16.54 18.91
N LEU A 322 -3.25 -16.59 17.58
CA LEU A 322 -3.40 -15.39 16.75
C LEU A 322 -4.67 -14.63 17.13
N ILE A 323 -5.79 -15.32 17.33
CA ILE A 323 -7.07 -14.73 17.75
C ILE A 323 -6.95 -14.12 19.15
N ALA A 324 -6.28 -14.78 20.08
CA ALA A 324 -6.03 -14.25 21.43
C ALA A 324 -5.16 -12.98 21.40
N SER A 325 -4.32 -12.82 20.37
CA SER A 325 -3.48 -11.64 20.17
C SER A 325 -4.21 -10.49 19.45
N ALA A 326 -5.30 -10.78 18.73
CA ALA A 326 -6.00 -9.79 17.89
C ALA A 326 -6.44 -8.50 18.62
N PRO A 327 -6.89 -8.53 19.91
CA PRO A 327 -7.23 -7.30 20.64
C PRO A 327 -6.07 -6.32 20.85
N GLN A 328 -4.82 -6.75 20.67
CA GLN A 328 -3.62 -5.93 20.85
C GLN A 328 -3.17 -5.24 19.56
N LEU A 329 -3.83 -5.52 18.42
CA LEU A 329 -3.49 -4.95 17.13
C LEU A 329 -3.80 -3.46 17.10
N GLN A 330 -2.92 -2.70 16.45
CA GLN A 330 -3.05 -1.25 16.31
C GLN A 330 -3.47 -0.83 14.90
N GLY A 331 -3.17 -1.66 13.90
CA GLY A 331 -3.41 -1.34 12.51
C GLY A 331 -2.42 -0.32 11.93
N ALA A 332 -2.72 0.16 10.73
CA ALA A 332 -1.84 1.09 10.04
C ALA A 332 -2.18 2.55 10.39
N PRO A 333 -1.18 3.42 10.64
CA PRO A 333 -1.39 4.86 10.82
C PRO A 333 -2.18 5.46 9.65
N GLY A 334 -3.07 6.41 9.94
CA GLY A 334 -3.91 7.05 8.93
C GLY A 334 -4.92 6.13 8.24
N ARG A 335 -5.26 5.01 8.86
CA ARG A 335 -6.29 4.06 8.43
C ARG A 335 -7.32 3.93 9.53
N MET A 336 -8.48 4.59 9.38
CA MET A 336 -9.52 4.70 10.41
C MET A 336 -8.94 5.12 11.77
N GLN A 337 -7.97 6.03 11.76
CA GLN A 337 -7.30 6.51 12.97
C GLN A 337 -8.20 7.47 13.72
N VAL A 338 -8.60 7.10 14.93
CA VAL A 338 -9.57 7.84 15.75
C VAL A 338 -8.88 8.83 16.68
N ILE A 339 -9.32 10.08 16.65
CA ILE A 339 -8.97 11.14 17.61
C ILE A 339 -10.26 11.49 18.36
N ARG A 340 -10.21 11.47 19.69
CA ARG A 340 -11.37 11.73 20.54
C ARG A 340 -11.26 13.09 21.21
N ASP A 341 -12.37 13.82 21.22
CA ASP A 341 -12.49 15.06 21.95
C ASP A 341 -13.88 15.15 22.61
N GLY A 342 -13.95 14.68 23.85
CA GLY A 342 -15.20 14.49 24.56
C GLY A 342 -16.10 13.50 23.81
N GLU A 343 -17.29 13.94 23.41
CA GLU A 343 -18.25 13.15 22.63
C GLU A 343 -18.09 13.33 21.11
N ARG A 344 -17.14 14.16 20.65
CA ARG A 344 -16.78 14.34 19.24
C ARG A 344 -15.75 13.32 18.83
N LEU A 345 -15.88 12.77 17.63
CA LEU A 345 -14.90 11.87 17.05
C LEU A 345 -14.37 12.44 15.73
N PHE A 346 -13.07 12.44 15.58
CA PHE A 346 -12.39 12.75 14.33
C PHE A 346 -11.70 11.49 13.83
N VAL A 347 -11.93 11.13 12.57
CA VAL A 347 -11.39 9.90 11.99
C VAL A 347 -10.55 10.27 10.78
N VAL A 348 -9.24 10.04 10.86
CA VAL A 348 -8.32 10.26 9.74
C VAL A 348 -8.16 8.97 8.96
N ASP A 349 -8.42 9.03 7.64
CA ASP A 349 -8.33 7.87 6.76
C ASP A 349 -7.70 8.21 5.39
N TYR A 350 -7.08 7.21 4.80
CA TYR A 350 -6.47 7.33 3.46
C TYR A 350 -7.48 7.12 2.32
N ALA A 351 -8.77 7.04 2.57
CA ALA A 351 -9.81 6.83 1.57
C ALA A 351 -9.75 7.92 0.48
N HIS A 352 -9.17 7.59 -0.66
CA HIS A 352 -8.93 8.47 -1.81
C HIS A 352 -9.57 7.92 -3.10
N THR A 353 -10.41 6.87 -2.98
CA THR A 353 -11.25 6.33 -4.05
C THR A 353 -12.73 6.44 -3.66
N PRO A 354 -13.66 6.50 -4.63
CA PRO A 354 -15.10 6.60 -4.34
C PRO A 354 -15.59 5.47 -3.44
N ASP A 355 -15.19 4.24 -3.73
CA ASP A 355 -15.58 3.06 -2.96
C ASP A 355 -15.00 3.12 -1.53
N ALA A 356 -13.72 3.42 -1.36
CA ALA A 356 -13.11 3.52 -0.04
C ALA A 356 -13.78 4.60 0.83
N LEU A 357 -14.05 5.79 0.26
CA LEU A 357 -14.74 6.86 0.97
C LEU A 357 -16.15 6.42 1.39
N LYS A 358 -16.90 5.81 0.46
CA LYS A 358 -18.23 5.27 0.73
C LYS A 358 -18.22 4.26 1.87
N GLN A 359 -17.29 3.31 1.87
CA GLN A 359 -17.17 2.28 2.91
C GLN A 359 -16.84 2.86 4.29
N VAL A 360 -15.93 3.83 4.35
CA VAL A 360 -15.60 4.55 5.59
C VAL A 360 -16.85 5.26 6.15
N LEU A 361 -17.56 6.00 5.31
CA LEU A 361 -18.76 6.76 5.71
C LEU A 361 -19.90 5.83 6.14
N ILE A 362 -20.21 4.76 5.39
CA ILE A 362 -21.22 3.75 5.77
C ILE A 362 -20.86 3.13 7.13
N THR A 363 -19.60 2.82 7.35
CA THR A 363 -19.12 2.25 8.61
C THR A 363 -19.44 3.19 9.77
N LEU A 364 -19.06 4.45 9.65
CA LEU A 364 -19.16 5.43 10.73
C LEU A 364 -20.61 5.95 10.91
N LYS A 365 -21.44 5.94 9.84
CA LYS A 365 -22.84 6.34 9.91
C LYS A 365 -23.66 5.52 10.93
N ARG A 366 -23.28 4.27 11.18
CA ARG A 366 -23.91 3.39 12.17
C ARG A 366 -23.64 3.79 13.62
N HIS A 367 -22.62 4.63 13.83
CA HIS A 367 -22.13 5.01 15.16
C HIS A 367 -22.34 6.49 15.50
N VAL A 368 -22.73 7.29 14.52
CA VAL A 368 -22.98 8.71 14.73
C VAL A 368 -24.30 8.90 15.47
N SER A 369 -24.31 9.75 16.49
CA SER A 369 -25.53 10.09 17.23
C SER A 369 -26.16 11.41 16.75
N GLN A 370 -25.38 12.27 16.08
CA GLN A 370 -25.80 13.55 15.51
C GLN A 370 -25.48 13.58 14.00
N GLN A 371 -24.40 14.23 13.57
CA GLN A 371 -24.07 14.41 12.17
C GLN A 371 -22.75 13.71 11.78
N LEU A 372 -22.73 13.11 10.60
CA LEU A 372 -21.51 12.60 9.95
C LEU A 372 -20.99 13.60 8.94
N TRP A 373 -19.76 14.04 9.12
CA TRP A 373 -19.04 14.94 8.21
C TRP A 373 -18.07 14.18 7.34
N ALA A 374 -17.95 14.58 6.08
CA ALA A 374 -16.91 14.10 5.16
C ALA A 374 -16.06 15.26 4.67
N VAL A 375 -14.83 15.38 5.18
CA VAL A 375 -13.81 16.35 4.72
C VAL A 375 -12.88 15.61 3.77
N PHE A 376 -12.88 15.97 2.48
CA PHE A 376 -12.10 15.24 1.48
C PHE A 376 -11.69 16.12 0.31
N GLY A 377 -10.64 15.70 -0.39
CA GLY A 377 -10.17 16.30 -1.64
C GLY A 377 -9.77 15.24 -2.65
N CYS A 378 -9.40 15.69 -3.84
CA CYS A 378 -8.90 14.83 -4.92
C CYS A 378 -7.49 15.25 -5.34
N GLY A 379 -6.64 14.26 -5.65
CA GLY A 379 -5.28 14.52 -6.14
C GLY A 379 -5.27 14.98 -7.60
N GLY A 380 -4.34 15.90 -7.91
CA GLY A 380 -3.98 16.27 -9.28
C GLY A 380 -3.12 15.20 -9.95
N ASP A 381 -3.01 15.25 -11.28
CA ASP A 381 -2.24 14.31 -12.11
C ASP A 381 -2.62 12.84 -11.85
N ARG A 382 -3.92 12.58 -11.69
CA ARG A 382 -4.54 11.28 -11.39
C ARG A 382 -5.84 11.11 -12.18
N ASP A 383 -6.49 9.93 -12.05
CA ASP A 383 -7.78 9.65 -12.68
C ASP A 383 -8.81 10.74 -12.36
N ARG A 384 -9.11 11.57 -13.34
CA ARG A 384 -10.09 12.66 -13.23
C ARG A 384 -11.52 12.12 -13.11
N GLY A 385 -11.80 10.96 -13.70
CA GLY A 385 -13.13 10.35 -13.71
C GLY A 385 -13.61 9.93 -12.32
N LYS A 386 -12.73 9.76 -11.34
CA LYS A 386 -13.12 9.46 -9.95
C LYS A 386 -13.55 10.67 -9.15
N ARG A 387 -13.19 11.91 -9.57
CA ARG A 387 -13.42 13.14 -8.80
C ARG A 387 -14.92 13.42 -8.53
N PRO A 388 -15.81 13.43 -9.54
CA PRO A 388 -17.24 13.60 -9.27
C PRO A 388 -17.83 12.41 -8.49
N LEU A 389 -17.33 11.19 -8.71
CA LEU A 389 -17.78 10.01 -7.96
C LEU A 389 -17.41 10.08 -6.46
N MET A 390 -16.28 10.72 -6.10
CA MET A 390 -15.93 10.99 -4.71
C MET A 390 -16.94 11.95 -4.07
N THR A 391 -17.30 13.02 -4.78
CA THR A 391 -18.30 13.99 -4.29
C THR A 391 -19.66 13.34 -4.14
N GLN A 392 -20.09 12.56 -5.13
CA GLN A 392 -21.36 11.81 -5.06
C GLN A 392 -21.38 10.87 -3.84
N ALA A 393 -20.31 10.11 -3.60
CA ALA A 393 -20.21 9.20 -2.46
C ALA A 393 -20.29 9.94 -1.11
N ALA A 394 -19.68 11.12 -1.02
CA ALA A 394 -19.74 11.94 0.20
C ALA A 394 -21.17 12.47 0.44
N LEU A 395 -21.85 13.03 -0.59
CA LEU A 395 -23.20 13.56 -0.48
C LEU A 395 -24.24 12.48 -0.15
N GLU A 396 -24.07 11.25 -0.67
CA GLU A 396 -24.98 10.14 -0.41
C GLU A 396 -24.86 9.58 1.02
N GLN A 397 -23.68 9.63 1.63
CA GLN A 397 -23.41 8.92 2.87
C GLN A 397 -23.22 9.81 4.08
N ALA A 398 -22.72 11.04 3.91
CA ALA A 398 -22.55 11.99 4.98
C ALA A 398 -23.72 12.98 5.10
N ASP A 399 -23.90 13.56 6.27
CA ASP A 399 -24.88 14.62 6.49
C ASP A 399 -24.32 15.97 6.02
N ILE A 400 -22.99 16.14 6.10
CA ILE A 400 -22.29 17.34 5.65
C ILE A 400 -21.05 16.95 4.85
N ALA A 401 -20.95 17.42 3.61
CA ALA A 401 -19.76 17.26 2.78
C ALA A 401 -18.93 18.53 2.78
N LEU A 402 -17.62 18.42 3.00
CA LEU A 402 -16.68 19.54 2.95
C LEU A 402 -15.58 19.24 1.93
N LEU A 403 -15.66 19.90 0.78
CA LEU A 403 -14.72 19.78 -0.32
C LEU A 403 -13.49 20.63 -0.02
N THR A 404 -12.28 20.05 -0.11
CA THR A 404 -11.03 20.74 0.14
C THR A 404 -9.91 20.24 -0.77
N SER A 405 -8.70 20.82 -0.67
CA SER A 405 -7.53 20.35 -1.43
C SER A 405 -6.95 19.08 -0.83
N ASP A 406 -6.40 18.26 -1.69
CA ASP A 406 -5.48 17.14 -1.37
C ASP A 406 -4.06 17.51 -1.85
N ASN A 407 -3.43 16.74 -2.70
CA ASN A 407 -2.17 17.02 -3.38
C ASN A 407 -2.47 17.51 -4.81
N PRO A 408 -2.52 18.80 -5.11
CA PRO A 408 -2.78 19.28 -6.47
C PRO A 408 -1.65 18.94 -7.46
N ARG A 409 -0.44 18.67 -6.98
CA ARG A 409 0.76 18.42 -7.78
C ARG A 409 1.01 19.52 -8.79
N THR A 410 1.02 19.21 -10.10
CA THR A 410 1.22 20.21 -11.16
C THR A 410 -0.09 20.70 -11.79
N GLU A 411 -1.23 20.14 -11.36
CA GLU A 411 -2.55 20.49 -11.89
C GLU A 411 -3.16 21.69 -11.15
N SER A 412 -3.91 22.52 -11.88
CA SER A 412 -4.61 23.67 -11.28
C SER A 412 -5.63 23.21 -10.24
N PRO A 413 -5.57 23.72 -9.00
CA PRO A 413 -6.59 23.43 -7.99
C PRO A 413 -8.00 23.78 -8.46
N ASP A 414 -8.19 24.89 -9.21
CA ASP A 414 -9.50 25.27 -9.74
C ASP A 414 -10.09 24.21 -10.67
N GLN A 415 -9.24 23.58 -11.50
CA GLN A 415 -9.69 22.51 -12.37
C GLN A 415 -10.08 21.25 -11.58
N ILE A 416 -9.35 20.94 -10.51
CA ILE A 416 -9.67 19.79 -9.64
C ILE A 416 -11.04 19.99 -9.00
N PHE A 417 -11.31 21.20 -8.44
CA PHE A 417 -12.62 21.51 -7.85
C PHE A 417 -13.74 21.51 -8.88
N ALA A 418 -13.51 22.03 -10.10
CA ALA A 418 -14.48 21.99 -11.17
C ALA A 418 -14.84 20.52 -11.54
N ASP A 419 -13.86 19.65 -11.62
CA ASP A 419 -14.09 18.22 -11.87
C ASP A 419 -14.84 17.53 -10.73
N MET A 420 -14.54 17.86 -9.46
CA MET A 420 -15.26 17.32 -8.30
C MET A 420 -16.73 17.69 -8.30
N GLN A 421 -17.08 18.83 -8.88
CA GLN A 421 -18.46 19.34 -8.95
C GLN A 421 -19.17 18.97 -10.26
N GLN A 422 -18.47 18.43 -11.24
CA GLN A 422 -19.00 18.16 -12.56
C GLN A 422 -20.18 17.16 -12.52
N GLY A 423 -21.35 17.63 -12.93
CA GLY A 423 -22.56 16.79 -13.02
C GLY A 423 -23.19 16.45 -11.66
N ILE A 424 -22.75 17.08 -10.58
CA ILE A 424 -23.27 16.86 -9.24
C ILE A 424 -24.45 17.82 -8.96
N ASP A 425 -25.55 17.25 -8.50
CA ASP A 425 -26.68 18.02 -7.95
C ASP A 425 -26.49 18.21 -6.43
N PHE A 426 -26.20 19.43 -6.02
CA PHE A 426 -26.04 19.79 -4.61
C PHE A 426 -27.36 20.16 -3.93
N SER A 427 -28.46 20.21 -4.66
CA SER A 427 -29.77 20.57 -4.09
C SER A 427 -30.20 19.54 -3.03
N GLY A 428 -30.61 20.02 -1.87
CA GLY A 428 -31.00 19.17 -0.75
C GLY A 428 -29.87 18.58 0.07
N HIS A 429 -28.61 18.87 -0.26
CA HIS A 429 -27.44 18.44 0.51
C HIS A 429 -26.77 19.61 1.24
N SER A 430 -26.26 19.33 2.44
CA SER A 430 -25.43 20.28 3.17
C SER A 430 -23.98 20.10 2.74
N TYR A 431 -23.39 21.15 2.15
CA TYR A 431 -21.99 21.11 1.74
C TYR A 431 -21.28 22.44 1.93
N HIS A 432 -19.95 22.35 2.01
CA HIS A 432 -19.04 23.50 2.05
C HIS A 432 -17.90 23.28 1.08
N GLU A 433 -17.33 24.37 0.56
CA GLU A 433 -16.09 24.38 -0.18
C GLU A 433 -15.08 25.30 0.55
N ILE A 434 -14.00 24.72 1.05
CA ILE A 434 -12.90 25.44 1.69
C ILE A 434 -11.61 24.88 1.10
N ARG A 435 -10.97 25.66 0.22
CA ARG A 435 -9.85 25.20 -0.60
C ARG A 435 -8.61 24.85 0.21
N ASP A 436 -8.27 25.66 1.20
CA ASP A 436 -7.16 25.36 2.11
C ASP A 436 -7.57 24.23 3.07
N ARG A 437 -6.84 23.12 3.01
CA ARG A 437 -7.17 21.92 3.81
C ARG A 437 -7.04 22.17 5.31
N ARG A 438 -6.08 22.99 5.74
CA ARG A 438 -5.91 23.36 7.16
C ARG A 438 -7.12 24.14 7.64
N GLU A 439 -7.57 25.11 6.86
CA GLU A 439 -8.76 25.90 7.20
C GLU A 439 -10.04 25.06 7.14
N ALA A 440 -10.11 24.09 6.22
CA ALA A 440 -11.21 23.12 6.16
C ALA A 440 -11.29 22.25 7.43
N ILE A 441 -10.15 21.74 7.90
CA ILE A 441 -10.07 20.96 9.15
C ILE A 441 -10.43 21.83 10.35
N LYS A 442 -9.89 23.05 10.46
CA LYS A 442 -10.24 23.99 11.52
C LYS A 442 -11.72 24.33 11.54
N PHE A 443 -12.32 24.54 10.36
CA PHE A 443 -13.74 24.79 10.22
C PHE A 443 -14.56 23.59 10.72
N ALA A 444 -14.24 22.37 10.28
CA ALA A 444 -14.94 21.17 10.71
C ALA A 444 -14.84 20.96 12.22
N VAL A 445 -13.62 21.09 12.81
CA VAL A 445 -13.43 20.97 14.27
C VAL A 445 -14.24 22.02 15.03
N LYS A 446 -14.28 23.26 14.53
CA LYS A 446 -15.03 24.37 15.17
C LYS A 446 -16.55 24.17 15.12
N GLN A 447 -17.07 23.59 14.02
CA GLN A 447 -18.52 23.43 13.82
C GLN A 447 -19.07 22.14 14.42
N ALA A 448 -18.24 21.10 14.54
CA ALA A 448 -18.64 19.81 15.06
C ALA A 448 -19.21 19.91 16.48
N GLN A 449 -20.35 19.28 16.71
CA GLN A 449 -21.08 19.23 17.97
C GLN A 449 -20.83 17.90 18.71
N PRO A 450 -21.10 17.83 20.04
CA PRO A 450 -21.10 16.56 20.74
C PRO A 450 -21.98 15.52 20.03
N GLY A 451 -21.42 14.33 19.79
CA GLY A 451 -22.08 13.25 19.05
C GLY A 451 -21.83 13.26 17.53
N ASP A 452 -21.14 14.27 17.01
CA ASP A 452 -20.70 14.27 15.61
C ASP A 452 -19.49 13.36 15.40
N ILE A 453 -19.40 12.81 14.19
CA ILE A 453 -18.22 12.13 13.65
C ILE A 453 -17.73 12.90 12.43
N VAL A 454 -16.47 13.35 12.45
CA VAL A 454 -15.84 14.06 11.34
C VAL A 454 -14.79 13.16 10.71
N VAL A 455 -15.00 12.78 9.45
CA VAL A 455 -14.05 12.01 8.65
C VAL A 455 -13.16 12.95 7.87
N ILE A 456 -11.84 12.85 8.06
CA ILE A 456 -10.82 13.56 7.27
C ILE A 456 -10.17 12.52 6.35
N ALA A 457 -10.58 12.53 5.07
CA ALA A 457 -10.23 11.53 4.10
C ALA A 457 -9.24 12.02 3.03
N GLY A 458 -8.48 11.08 2.47
CA GLY A 458 -7.58 11.28 1.33
C GLY A 458 -6.11 11.05 1.66
N LYS A 459 -5.57 11.74 2.67
CA LYS A 459 -4.13 11.74 2.99
C LYS A 459 -3.71 10.64 3.96
N GLY A 460 -4.56 10.33 4.94
CA GLY A 460 -4.25 9.31 5.94
C GLY A 460 -2.91 9.55 6.65
N HIS A 461 -1.92 8.73 6.37
CA HIS A 461 -0.57 8.80 6.95
C HIS A 461 0.39 9.75 6.20
N GLU A 462 -0.02 10.36 5.08
CA GLU A 462 0.82 11.31 4.35
C GLU A 462 1.10 12.56 5.19
N ASN A 463 2.36 12.86 5.40
CA ASN A 463 2.83 14.02 6.16
C ASN A 463 3.27 15.19 5.28
N TYR A 464 2.73 15.29 4.07
CA TYR A 464 3.01 16.37 3.13
C TYR A 464 1.80 16.73 2.27
N GLN A 465 1.79 17.93 1.74
CA GLN A 465 0.97 18.37 0.62
C GLN A 465 1.90 18.74 -0.54
N GLU A 466 1.68 18.15 -1.72
CA GLU A 466 2.49 18.39 -2.91
C GLU A 466 1.83 19.42 -3.81
N ILE A 467 2.49 20.59 -3.97
CA ILE A 467 2.04 21.72 -4.76
C ILE A 467 3.18 22.12 -5.71
N ASP A 468 2.93 22.19 -7.01
CA ASP A 468 3.91 22.50 -8.05
C ASP A 468 5.21 21.65 -7.95
N GLY A 469 5.06 20.36 -7.62
CA GLY A 469 6.18 19.44 -7.47
C GLY A 469 6.99 19.61 -6.18
N VAL A 470 6.59 20.54 -5.29
CA VAL A 470 7.21 20.76 -3.99
C VAL A 470 6.37 20.15 -2.89
N ARG A 471 6.99 19.39 -2.01
CA ARG A 471 6.33 18.81 -0.82
C ARG A 471 6.44 19.77 0.35
N HIS A 472 5.31 20.24 0.81
CA HIS A 472 5.17 21.02 2.03
C HIS A 472 4.72 20.11 3.16
N TRP A 473 5.29 20.26 4.35
CA TRP A 473 4.86 19.47 5.50
C TRP A 473 3.40 19.71 5.84
N PHE A 474 2.62 18.66 5.99
CA PHE A 474 1.19 18.69 6.33
C PHE A 474 0.75 17.31 6.80
N ASP A 475 0.14 17.20 7.98
CA ASP A 475 -0.32 15.96 8.57
C ASP A 475 -1.74 16.15 9.14
N ASP A 476 -2.71 15.40 8.60
CA ASP A 476 -4.11 15.55 9.00
C ASP A 476 -4.34 15.32 10.51
N VAL A 477 -3.64 14.36 11.12
CA VAL A 477 -3.76 14.06 12.56
C VAL A 477 -3.27 15.23 13.39
N VAL A 478 -2.13 15.79 13.01
CA VAL A 478 -1.54 16.96 13.71
C VAL A 478 -2.43 18.20 13.54
N GLU A 479 -2.97 18.42 12.35
CA GLU A 479 -3.86 19.58 12.09
C GLU A 479 -5.17 19.47 12.88
N VAL A 480 -5.76 18.28 12.97
CA VAL A 480 -6.95 18.04 13.80
C VAL A 480 -6.64 18.30 15.28
N GLN A 481 -5.54 17.75 15.79
CA GLN A 481 -5.17 17.93 17.20
C GLN A 481 -4.90 19.41 17.52
N ALA A 482 -4.16 20.11 16.64
CA ALA A 482 -3.89 21.52 16.81
C ALA A 482 -5.16 22.38 16.79
N ALA A 483 -6.16 22.03 15.97
CA ALA A 483 -7.44 22.72 15.93
C ALA A 483 -8.27 22.50 17.21
N ILE A 484 -8.26 21.28 17.75
CA ILE A 484 -8.91 20.93 19.03
C ILE A 484 -8.26 21.71 20.18
N ASP A 485 -6.93 21.70 20.27
CA ASP A 485 -6.18 22.38 21.32
C ASP A 485 -6.44 23.90 21.30
N ALA A 486 -6.46 24.50 20.11
CA ALA A 486 -6.76 25.92 19.92
C ALA A 486 -8.18 26.28 20.40
N GLN A 487 -9.16 25.40 20.17
CA GLN A 487 -10.55 25.60 20.61
C GLN A 487 -10.66 25.51 22.15
N HIS A 488 -9.98 24.56 22.79
CA HIS A 488 -9.94 24.45 24.24
C HIS A 488 -9.29 25.65 24.91
N HIS A 489 -8.19 26.15 24.37
CA HIS A 489 -7.53 27.37 24.86
C HIS A 489 -8.43 28.61 24.75
N ALA A 490 -9.18 28.75 23.64
CA ALA A 490 -10.11 29.86 23.46
C ALA A 490 -11.26 29.83 24.46
N THR A 491 -11.78 28.64 24.80
CA THR A 491 -12.85 28.48 25.79
C THR A 491 -12.37 28.68 27.21
N SER A 492 -11.15 28.25 27.56
CA SER A 492 -10.58 28.45 28.90
C SER A 492 -10.21 29.92 29.18
N SER A 493 -9.85 30.70 28.16
CA SER A 493 -9.57 32.14 28.29
C SER A 493 -10.82 33.03 28.35
N ALA A 494 -11.98 32.49 27.99
CA ALA A 494 -13.27 33.21 28.05
C ALA A 494 -13.96 33.16 29.43
N TYR A 495 -13.46 32.30 30.36
CA TYR A 495 -13.91 32.26 31.76
C TYR A 495 -12.71 32.50 32.70
N PRO A 496 -12.35 33.76 32.99
CA PRO A 496 -11.44 34.07 34.09
C PRO A 496 -12.16 33.74 35.41
N ALA A 497 -11.46 33.03 36.30
CA ALA A 497 -11.93 32.59 37.61
C ALA A 497 -12.30 33.76 38.55
#